data_2f6c52bf3f703b7d2241e1abf3467929
#
_entry.id   2f6c52bf3f703b7d2241e1abf3467929
#
_cell.length_a   1.000
_cell.length_b   1.000
_cell.length_c   1.000
_cell.angle_alpha   90.00
_cell.angle_beta   90.00
_cell.angle_gamma   90.00
#
_symmetry.space_group_name_H-M   'P 1'
#
loop_
_entity.id
_entity.type
_entity.pdbx_description
1 polymer ?
#
loop_
_entity_poly.entity_id
_entity_poly.type
_entity_poly.pdbx_seq_one_letter_code
_entity_poly.pdbx_strand_id
1 'polypeptide(L)'
;MSKTKIAVLVSGGGTNLQALLNAEASGILHSGEIVLVVSNKPGAYALTRAEKAGVEGITLTRAACGGQEGFEKALNDALDERGVELIILAGFLSILSADFTQRWENRILNIHPSLIPSFCGKGFYGLKVHEAALARGVKYTGATVHYVNHIPDSGEILLQQPVPVLPGDTPEILQRRVMEQAEWILLPQAAELVSAKLQNDKEKET
;
A
#
# COMPACT_ATOMS: atom_id res chain seq x y z
N MET A 1 13.94 12.20 17.70
CA MET A 1 13.86 10.81 17.19
C MET A 1 13.94 10.84 15.67
N SER A 2 14.67 9.91 15.06
CA SER A 2 14.66 9.77 13.60
C SER A 2 13.34 9.15 13.16
N LYS A 3 12.70 9.70 12.13
CA LYS A 3 11.47 9.14 11.56
C LYS A 3 11.72 7.77 10.94
N THR A 4 10.72 6.90 10.96
CA THR A 4 10.74 5.64 10.23
C THR A 4 10.73 5.92 8.72
N LYS A 5 11.71 5.43 7.98
CA LYS A 5 11.82 5.65 6.53
C LYS A 5 10.90 4.70 5.77
N ILE A 6 10.03 5.27 4.95
CA ILE A 6 8.97 4.55 4.23
C ILE A 6 9.26 4.55 2.74
N ALA A 7 9.12 3.37 2.11
CA ALA A 7 8.99 3.27 0.66
C ALA A 7 7.56 2.94 0.27
N VAL A 8 7.03 3.60 -0.76
CA VAL A 8 5.69 3.33 -1.29
C VAL A 8 5.79 2.71 -2.68
N LEU A 9 5.26 1.50 -2.84
CA LEU A 9 5.24 0.77 -4.10
C LEU A 9 3.90 0.96 -4.81
N VAL A 10 3.95 1.28 -6.09
CA VAL A 10 2.79 1.67 -6.91
C VAL A 10 2.79 1.02 -8.28
N SER A 11 1.62 0.95 -8.97
CA SER A 11 1.53 0.49 -10.36
C SER A 11 0.75 1.43 -11.27
N GLY A 12 0.24 2.55 -10.79
CA GLY A 12 -0.67 3.38 -11.58
C GLY A 12 -0.84 4.82 -11.11
N GLY A 13 -2.08 5.27 -10.93
CA GLY A 13 -2.45 6.67 -10.65
C GLY A 13 -1.99 7.22 -9.32
N GLY A 14 -1.79 6.37 -8.29
CA GLY A 14 -1.22 6.76 -7.00
C GLY A 14 -2.15 7.59 -6.10
N THR A 15 -3.45 7.30 -6.09
CA THR A 15 -4.40 8.03 -5.21
C THR A 15 -4.13 7.73 -3.73
N ASN A 16 -3.80 6.49 -3.39
CA ASN A 16 -3.38 6.09 -2.05
C ASN A 16 -2.00 6.67 -1.67
N LEU A 17 -1.06 6.78 -2.62
CA LEU A 17 0.18 7.53 -2.41
C LEU A 17 -0.11 9.00 -2.08
N GLN A 18 -1.04 9.63 -2.82
CA GLN A 18 -1.41 11.02 -2.54
C GLN A 18 -1.98 11.20 -1.12
N ALA A 19 -2.79 10.24 -0.66
CA ALA A 19 -3.31 10.28 0.71
C ALA A 19 -2.18 10.21 1.76
N LEU A 20 -1.17 9.36 1.53
CA LEU A 20 0.02 9.28 2.40
C LEU A 20 0.84 10.58 2.38
N LEU A 21 1.10 11.16 1.21
CA LEU A 21 1.83 12.43 1.07
C LEU A 21 1.09 13.58 1.76
N ASN A 22 -0.23 13.64 1.62
CA ASN A 22 -1.06 14.64 2.30
C ASN A 22 -1.02 14.46 3.82
N ALA A 23 -1.04 13.23 4.30
CA ALA A 23 -0.97 12.91 5.72
C ALA A 23 0.38 13.28 6.34
N GLU A 24 1.48 13.08 5.60
CA GLU A 24 2.81 13.53 6.01
C GLU A 24 2.87 15.06 6.08
N ALA A 25 2.40 15.75 5.04
CA ALA A 25 2.38 17.22 4.99
C ALA A 25 1.50 17.85 6.08
N SER A 26 0.40 17.20 6.47
CA SER A 26 -0.51 17.67 7.52
C SER A 26 -0.11 17.25 8.94
N GLY A 27 0.92 16.42 9.10
CA GLY A 27 1.38 15.93 10.40
C GLY A 27 0.54 14.78 10.97
N ILE A 28 -0.36 14.17 10.21
CA ILE A 28 -1.06 12.93 10.58
C ILE A 28 -0.05 11.77 10.59
N LEU A 29 0.80 11.68 9.57
CA LEU A 29 1.95 10.79 9.52
C LEU A 29 3.18 11.56 10.03
N HIS A 30 3.39 11.56 11.34
CA HIS A 30 4.49 12.29 11.99
C HIS A 30 5.67 11.40 12.40
N SER A 31 5.42 10.11 12.64
CA SER A 31 6.45 9.11 12.98
C SER A 31 7.13 8.51 11.76
N GLY A 32 6.53 8.64 10.56
CA GLY A 32 7.07 8.17 9.29
C GLY A 32 7.54 9.31 8.39
N GLU A 33 8.41 8.98 7.43
CA GLU A 33 8.88 9.85 6.35
C GLU A 33 8.92 9.05 5.05
N ILE A 34 8.25 9.53 4.00
CA ILE A 34 8.24 8.87 2.70
C ILE A 34 9.51 9.29 1.95
N VAL A 35 10.48 8.37 1.85
CA VAL A 35 11.78 8.65 1.24
C VAL A 35 11.91 8.12 -0.19
N LEU A 36 11.03 7.19 -0.60
CA LEU A 36 11.11 6.55 -1.92
C LEU A 36 9.72 6.15 -2.42
N VAL A 37 9.47 6.40 -3.71
CA VAL A 37 8.33 5.83 -4.44
C VAL A 37 8.86 4.94 -5.57
N VAL A 38 8.45 3.68 -5.58
CA VAL A 38 8.85 2.71 -6.61
C VAL A 38 7.66 2.33 -7.47
N SER A 39 7.75 2.55 -8.77
CA SER A 39 6.76 2.06 -9.72
C SER A 39 7.28 0.87 -10.51
N ASN A 40 6.45 -0.19 -10.62
CA ASN A 40 6.75 -1.32 -11.51
C ASN A 40 6.28 -1.08 -12.97
N LYS A 41 5.77 0.13 -13.26
CA LYS A 41 5.32 0.53 -14.61
C LYS A 41 5.95 1.86 -15.00
N PRO A 42 6.56 1.96 -16.19
CA PRO A 42 7.02 3.23 -16.73
C PRO A 42 5.84 4.20 -16.88
N GLY A 43 6.09 5.48 -16.60
CA GLY A 43 5.10 6.55 -16.82
C GLY A 43 3.89 6.51 -15.85
N ALA A 44 3.96 5.77 -14.76
CA ALA A 44 2.92 5.78 -13.74
C ALA A 44 2.75 7.19 -13.16
N TYR A 45 1.52 7.72 -13.15
CA TYR A 45 1.25 9.07 -12.66
C TYR A 45 1.62 9.27 -11.18
N ALA A 46 1.70 8.18 -10.43
CA ALA A 46 2.21 8.17 -9.07
C ALA A 46 3.63 8.77 -8.95
N LEU A 47 4.51 8.58 -9.95
CA LEU A 47 5.84 9.20 -9.96
C LEU A 47 5.79 10.72 -10.09
N THR A 48 4.85 11.23 -10.89
CA THR A 48 4.60 12.69 -10.97
C THR A 48 4.10 13.26 -9.63
N ARG A 49 3.32 12.47 -8.87
CA ARG A 49 2.90 12.88 -7.52
C ARG A 49 4.07 12.93 -6.55
N ALA A 50 4.96 11.94 -6.59
CA ALA A 50 6.18 11.90 -5.79
C ALA A 50 7.07 13.12 -6.10
N GLU A 51 7.35 13.38 -7.38
CA GLU A 51 8.12 14.54 -7.83
C GLU A 51 7.56 15.87 -7.31
N LYS A 52 6.24 16.08 -7.43
CA LYS A 52 5.56 17.28 -6.92
C LYS A 52 5.65 17.45 -5.41
N ALA A 53 5.79 16.35 -4.68
CA ALA A 53 5.98 16.33 -3.23
C ALA A 53 7.46 16.39 -2.81
N GLY A 54 8.41 16.44 -3.77
CA GLY A 54 9.84 16.42 -3.48
C GLY A 54 10.38 15.06 -3.05
N VAL A 55 9.62 13.97 -3.28
CA VAL A 55 10.01 12.61 -2.95
C VAL A 55 10.63 11.93 -4.16
N GLU A 56 11.74 11.23 -3.94
CA GLU A 56 12.40 10.47 -4.99
C GLU A 56 11.47 9.37 -5.56
N GLY A 57 11.38 9.31 -6.88
CA GLY A 57 10.59 8.30 -7.60
C GLY A 57 11.46 7.53 -8.59
N ILE A 58 11.40 6.19 -8.53
CA ILE A 58 12.12 5.31 -9.46
C ILE A 58 11.18 4.34 -10.15
N THR A 59 11.60 3.87 -11.33
CA THR A 59 10.92 2.79 -12.04
C THR A 59 11.77 1.54 -12.04
N LEU A 60 11.23 0.46 -11.48
CA LEU A 60 11.81 -0.88 -11.54
C LEU A 60 10.81 -1.82 -12.18
N THR A 61 11.14 -2.42 -13.32
CA THR A 61 10.27 -3.38 -14.00
C THR A 61 10.91 -4.76 -14.02
N ARG A 62 10.09 -5.82 -13.91
CA ARG A 62 10.61 -7.21 -14.03
C ARG A 62 11.34 -7.43 -15.35
N ALA A 63 10.86 -6.84 -16.44
CA ALA A 63 11.50 -6.98 -17.75
C ALA A 63 12.90 -6.36 -17.78
N ALA A 64 13.08 -5.17 -17.20
CA ALA A 64 14.38 -4.50 -17.15
C ALA A 64 15.36 -5.18 -16.20
N CYS A 65 14.85 -5.84 -15.16
CA CYS A 65 15.65 -6.52 -14.14
C CYS A 65 15.91 -8.01 -14.45
N GLY A 66 15.48 -8.54 -15.60
CA GLY A 66 15.70 -9.93 -15.97
C GLY A 66 14.80 -10.96 -15.27
N GLY A 67 13.64 -10.52 -14.75
CA GLY A 67 12.66 -11.40 -14.10
C GLY A 67 12.36 -11.02 -12.65
N GLN A 68 11.69 -11.94 -11.93
CA GLN A 68 11.28 -11.74 -10.55
C GLN A 68 12.45 -11.54 -9.59
N GLU A 69 13.41 -12.44 -9.64
CA GLU A 69 14.59 -12.44 -8.76
C GLU A 69 15.42 -11.16 -8.93
N GLY A 70 15.74 -10.79 -10.18
CA GLY A 70 16.47 -9.56 -10.47
C GLY A 70 15.69 -8.30 -10.06
N PHE A 71 14.36 -8.31 -10.22
CA PHE A 71 13.51 -7.21 -9.76
C PHE A 71 13.56 -7.05 -8.24
N GLU A 72 13.40 -8.15 -7.49
CA GLU A 72 13.40 -8.10 -6.03
C GLU A 72 14.79 -7.80 -5.46
N LYS A 73 15.85 -8.25 -6.15
CA LYS A 73 17.21 -7.84 -5.80
C LYS A 73 17.38 -6.33 -5.96
N ALA A 74 17.05 -5.78 -7.14
CA ALA A 74 17.15 -4.34 -7.40
C ALA A 74 16.25 -3.52 -6.46
N LEU A 75 15.09 -4.04 -6.10
CA LEU A 75 14.20 -3.41 -5.12
C LEU A 75 14.85 -3.40 -3.73
N ASN A 76 15.38 -4.54 -3.27
CA ASN A 76 16.09 -4.60 -1.99
C ASN A 76 17.29 -3.63 -1.95
N ASP A 77 18.11 -3.61 -3.01
CA ASP A 77 19.27 -2.71 -3.11
C ASP A 77 18.80 -1.23 -2.98
N ALA A 78 17.73 -0.85 -3.67
CA ALA A 78 17.18 0.50 -3.61
C ALA A 78 16.58 0.87 -2.23
N LEU A 79 15.95 -0.09 -1.55
CA LEU A 79 15.41 0.08 -0.20
C LEU A 79 16.53 0.21 0.84
N ASP A 80 17.54 -0.65 0.77
CA ASP A 80 18.68 -0.67 1.69
C ASP A 80 19.52 0.62 1.58
N GLU A 81 19.79 1.08 0.35
CA GLU A 81 20.56 2.31 0.09
C GLU A 81 19.95 3.54 0.76
N ARG A 82 18.60 3.56 0.89
CA ARG A 82 17.87 4.67 1.52
C ARG A 82 17.53 4.42 2.99
N GLY A 83 17.92 3.25 3.51
CA GLY A 83 17.63 2.84 4.87
C GLY A 83 16.14 2.70 5.14
N VAL A 84 15.37 2.20 4.17
CA VAL A 84 13.93 1.97 4.31
C VAL A 84 13.65 0.94 5.41
N GLU A 85 12.61 1.16 6.18
CA GLU A 85 12.22 0.34 7.32
C GLU A 85 10.79 -0.19 7.21
N LEU A 86 9.95 0.52 6.45
CA LEU A 86 8.56 0.16 6.20
C LEU A 86 8.26 0.27 4.70
N ILE A 87 7.62 -0.73 4.15
CA ILE A 87 7.14 -0.75 2.76
C ILE A 87 5.62 -0.66 2.77
N ILE A 88 5.06 0.21 1.92
CA ILE A 88 3.60 0.32 1.74
C ILE A 88 3.24 0.02 0.30
N LEU A 89 2.39 -0.98 0.09
CA LEU A 89 1.81 -1.30 -1.21
C LEU A 89 0.56 -0.45 -1.43
N ALA A 90 0.65 0.53 -2.31
CA ALA A 90 -0.42 1.47 -2.61
C ALA A 90 -0.94 1.28 -4.05
N GLY A 91 -1.70 0.21 -4.27
CA GLY A 91 -2.12 -0.23 -5.59
C GLY A 91 -0.97 -0.85 -6.40
N PHE A 92 -0.11 -1.60 -5.75
CA PHE A 92 0.97 -2.35 -6.37
C PHE A 92 0.47 -3.73 -6.82
N LEU A 93 0.45 -3.97 -8.15
CA LEU A 93 -0.18 -5.14 -8.74
C LEU A 93 0.76 -6.34 -8.98
N SER A 94 2.00 -6.26 -8.53
CA SER A 94 2.94 -7.39 -8.62
C SER A 94 2.96 -8.20 -7.33
N ILE A 95 2.92 -9.52 -7.47
CA ILE A 95 3.08 -10.43 -6.33
C ILE A 95 4.57 -10.47 -5.97
N LEU A 96 4.87 -10.32 -4.70
CA LEU A 96 6.19 -10.46 -4.11
C LEU A 96 6.45 -11.92 -3.73
N SER A 97 7.71 -12.36 -3.83
CA SER A 97 8.08 -13.74 -3.48
C SER A 97 8.00 -14.01 -1.97
N ALA A 98 8.07 -15.29 -1.61
CA ALA A 98 8.16 -15.70 -0.22
C ALA A 98 9.44 -15.16 0.45
N ASP A 99 10.57 -15.24 -0.25
CA ASP A 99 11.86 -14.76 0.26
C ASP A 99 11.86 -13.27 0.52
N PHE A 100 11.27 -12.48 -0.40
CA PHE A 100 11.13 -11.04 -0.21
C PHE A 100 10.23 -10.72 0.98
N THR A 101 9.05 -11.35 1.06
CA THR A 101 8.10 -11.08 2.16
C THR A 101 8.62 -11.57 3.51
N GLN A 102 9.42 -12.64 3.55
CA GLN A 102 10.07 -13.11 4.77
C GLN A 102 11.17 -12.14 5.24
N ARG A 103 12.00 -11.61 4.32
CA ARG A 103 13.01 -10.59 4.65
C ARG A 103 12.38 -9.36 5.29
N TRP A 104 11.21 -8.95 4.82
CA TRP A 104 10.47 -7.78 5.28
C TRP A 104 9.28 -8.14 6.17
N GLU A 105 9.38 -9.26 6.91
CA GLU A 105 8.32 -9.73 7.79
C GLU A 105 7.87 -8.62 8.77
N ASN A 106 6.55 -8.40 8.87
CA ASN A 106 5.92 -7.34 9.67
C ASN A 106 6.33 -5.90 9.29
N ARG A 107 6.93 -5.70 8.10
CA ARG A 107 7.37 -4.41 7.57
C ARG A 107 6.81 -4.10 6.18
N ILE A 108 5.80 -4.82 5.72
CA ILE A 108 5.08 -4.54 4.48
C ILE A 108 3.61 -4.41 4.80
N LEU A 109 3.01 -3.27 4.45
CA LEU A 109 1.57 -3.03 4.54
C LEU A 109 0.95 -3.03 3.14
N ASN A 110 -0.27 -3.52 3.05
CA ASN A 110 -1.11 -3.39 1.85
C ASN A 110 -2.48 -2.85 2.21
N ILE A 111 -3.05 -2.05 1.32
CA ILE A 111 -4.46 -1.64 1.36
C ILE A 111 -5.24 -2.42 0.32
N HIS A 112 -6.27 -3.14 0.76
CA HIS A 112 -7.17 -3.90 -0.12
C HIS A 112 -8.59 -3.32 -0.05
N PRO A 113 -9.28 -3.07 -1.19
CA PRO A 113 -10.56 -2.35 -1.23
C PRO A 113 -11.77 -3.24 -0.92
N SER A 114 -11.65 -4.13 0.06
CA SER A 114 -12.76 -4.90 0.63
C SER A 114 -12.56 -5.16 2.12
N LEU A 115 -13.58 -5.72 2.76
CA LEU A 115 -13.48 -6.27 4.12
C LEU A 115 -12.98 -7.72 4.02
N ILE A 116 -11.67 -7.93 4.13
CA ILE A 116 -11.08 -9.28 4.14
C ILE A 116 -11.75 -10.11 5.25
N PRO A 117 -12.13 -11.39 5.01
CA PRO A 117 -11.74 -12.25 3.89
C PRO A 117 -12.67 -12.22 2.67
N SER A 118 -13.58 -11.27 2.55
CA SER A 118 -14.48 -11.17 1.39
C SER A 118 -13.81 -10.49 0.21
N PHE A 119 -14.04 -10.97 -1.01
CA PHE A 119 -13.60 -10.36 -2.27
C PHE A 119 -12.10 -10.03 -2.30
N CYS A 120 -11.26 -10.95 -1.85
CA CYS A 120 -9.81 -10.81 -1.78
C CYS A 120 -9.08 -11.99 -2.39
N GLY A 121 -7.75 -11.91 -2.48
CA GLY A 121 -6.91 -12.94 -3.07
C GLY A 121 -6.78 -12.85 -4.58
N LYS A 122 -6.33 -13.96 -5.21
CA LYS A 122 -6.01 -14.00 -6.63
C LYS A 122 -7.20 -13.60 -7.51
N GLY A 123 -7.01 -12.56 -8.31
CA GLY A 123 -8.02 -12.07 -9.27
C GLY A 123 -8.87 -10.90 -8.76
N PHE A 124 -8.84 -10.59 -7.47
CA PHE A 124 -9.55 -9.46 -6.88
C PHE A 124 -8.66 -8.22 -6.77
N TYR A 125 -8.79 -7.31 -7.72
CA TYR A 125 -8.08 -6.01 -7.75
C TYR A 125 -8.86 -4.96 -8.56
N GLY A 126 -8.66 -3.70 -8.23
CA GLY A 126 -9.29 -2.58 -8.92
C GLY A 126 -10.82 -2.69 -8.93
N LEU A 127 -11.46 -2.42 -10.06
CA LEU A 127 -12.93 -2.48 -10.19
C LEU A 127 -13.52 -3.86 -9.95
N LYS A 128 -12.78 -4.94 -10.20
CA LYS A 128 -13.28 -6.33 -10.02
C LYS A 128 -13.76 -6.62 -8.60
N VAL A 129 -13.17 -5.99 -7.60
CA VAL A 129 -13.60 -6.12 -6.20
C VAL A 129 -15.01 -5.55 -6.02
N HIS A 130 -15.26 -4.36 -6.56
CA HIS A 130 -16.53 -3.65 -6.44
C HIS A 130 -17.61 -4.30 -7.31
N GLU A 131 -17.26 -4.78 -8.51
CA GLU A 131 -18.15 -5.59 -9.35
C GLU A 131 -18.64 -6.84 -8.61
N ALA A 132 -17.71 -7.56 -7.96
CA ALA A 132 -18.05 -8.77 -7.20
C ALA A 132 -18.91 -8.46 -5.98
N ALA A 133 -18.63 -7.38 -5.26
CA ALA A 133 -19.43 -6.94 -4.12
C ALA A 133 -20.87 -6.59 -4.53
N LEU A 134 -21.04 -5.85 -5.63
CA LEU A 134 -22.34 -5.50 -6.20
C LEU A 134 -23.09 -6.74 -6.70
N ALA A 135 -22.42 -7.61 -7.45
CA ALA A 135 -23.01 -8.85 -7.96
C ALA A 135 -23.47 -9.79 -6.84
N ARG A 136 -22.76 -9.82 -5.71
CA ARG A 136 -23.14 -10.59 -4.52
C ARG A 136 -24.30 -9.97 -3.76
N GLY A 137 -24.55 -8.66 -3.94
CA GLY A 137 -25.63 -7.94 -3.26
C GLY A 137 -25.35 -7.65 -1.78
N VAL A 138 -24.08 -7.55 -1.39
CA VAL A 138 -23.70 -7.19 -0.01
C VAL A 138 -24.19 -5.79 0.33
N LYS A 139 -24.48 -5.54 1.61
CA LYS A 139 -24.94 -4.23 2.08
C LYS A 139 -23.80 -3.34 2.53
N TYR A 140 -22.66 -3.95 2.87
CA TYR A 140 -21.43 -3.30 3.23
C TYR A 140 -20.26 -3.94 2.50
N THR A 141 -19.35 -3.12 2.05
CA THR A 141 -17.99 -3.42 1.64
C THR A 141 -17.05 -2.56 2.48
N GLY A 142 -15.86 -2.25 2.04
CA GLY A 142 -14.95 -1.38 2.77
C GLY A 142 -13.53 -1.49 2.30
N ALA A 143 -12.60 -1.21 3.20
CA ALA A 143 -11.18 -1.42 2.97
C ALA A 143 -10.52 -2.09 4.18
N THR A 144 -9.42 -2.78 3.91
CA THR A 144 -8.58 -3.47 4.90
C THR A 144 -7.13 -3.08 4.69
N VAL A 145 -6.45 -2.64 5.75
CA VAL A 145 -5.00 -2.59 5.80
C VAL A 145 -4.51 -3.80 6.56
N HIS A 146 -3.57 -4.53 5.98
CA HIS A 146 -3.01 -5.74 6.54
C HIS A 146 -1.51 -5.84 6.31
N TYR A 147 -0.82 -6.63 7.12
CA TYR A 147 0.56 -7.03 6.84
C TYR A 147 0.59 -7.97 5.64
N VAL A 148 1.66 -7.89 4.85
CA VAL A 148 1.84 -8.72 3.65
C VAL A 148 2.71 -9.92 3.96
N ASN A 149 2.25 -11.10 3.53
CA ASN A 149 3.02 -12.32 3.46
C ASN A 149 3.01 -12.89 2.03
N HIS A 150 3.51 -14.10 1.82
CA HIS A 150 3.61 -14.73 0.50
C HIS A 150 2.27 -15.17 -0.11
N ILE A 151 1.18 -15.17 0.68
CA ILE A 151 -0.17 -15.49 0.21
C ILE A 151 -0.93 -14.18 0.02
N PRO A 152 -1.43 -13.86 -1.19
CA PRO A 152 -2.16 -12.63 -1.43
C PRO A 152 -3.32 -12.41 -0.43
N ASP A 153 -3.35 -11.21 0.15
CA ASP A 153 -4.40 -10.71 1.05
C ASP A 153 -4.69 -11.58 2.29
N SER A 154 -3.69 -12.36 2.78
CA SER A 154 -3.88 -13.32 3.88
C SER A 154 -3.12 -12.97 5.15
N GLY A 155 -2.33 -11.89 5.15
CA GLY A 155 -1.60 -11.46 6.33
C GLY A 155 -2.50 -10.89 7.43
N GLU A 156 -1.92 -10.71 8.61
CA GLU A 156 -2.63 -10.17 9.78
C GLU A 156 -3.26 -8.81 9.47
N ILE A 157 -4.54 -8.68 9.81
CA ILE A 157 -5.31 -7.45 9.60
C ILE A 157 -4.91 -6.43 10.67
N LEU A 158 -4.54 -5.23 10.22
CA LEU A 158 -4.20 -4.13 11.11
C LEU A 158 -5.40 -3.20 11.35
N LEU A 159 -6.08 -2.78 10.27
CA LEU A 159 -7.24 -1.90 10.33
C LEU A 159 -8.27 -2.29 9.27
N GLN A 160 -9.55 -2.11 9.60
CA GLN A 160 -10.66 -2.26 8.65
C GLN A 160 -11.70 -1.17 8.85
N GLN A 161 -12.32 -0.72 7.75
CA GLN A 161 -13.43 0.22 7.78
C GLN A 161 -14.55 -0.23 6.84
N PRO A 162 -15.79 -0.39 7.34
CA PRO A 162 -16.94 -0.68 6.50
C PRO A 162 -17.44 0.57 5.77
N VAL A 163 -17.92 0.33 4.53
CA VAL A 163 -18.53 1.34 3.67
C VAL A 163 -19.85 0.79 3.14
N PRO A 164 -20.97 1.54 3.22
CA PRO A 164 -22.26 1.07 2.74
C PRO A 164 -22.30 0.97 1.22
N VAL A 165 -22.96 -0.08 0.71
CA VAL A 165 -23.38 -0.21 -0.68
C VAL A 165 -24.78 0.36 -0.83
N LEU A 166 -24.94 1.37 -1.68
CA LEU A 166 -26.19 2.09 -1.86
C LEU A 166 -26.96 1.61 -3.10
N PRO A 167 -28.29 1.70 -3.11
CA PRO A 167 -29.07 1.43 -4.30
C PRO A 167 -28.62 2.28 -5.49
N GLY A 168 -28.41 1.66 -6.64
CA GLY A 168 -27.96 2.34 -7.86
C GLY A 168 -26.45 2.55 -7.98
N ASP A 169 -25.65 2.03 -7.06
CA ASP A 169 -24.19 2.07 -7.20
C ASP A 169 -23.73 1.33 -8.46
N THR A 170 -22.84 1.98 -9.21
CA THR A 170 -21.98 1.30 -10.18
C THR A 170 -20.66 0.92 -9.52
N PRO A 171 -19.85 0.02 -10.13
CA PRO A 171 -18.53 -0.31 -9.60
C PRO A 171 -17.64 0.92 -9.36
N GLU A 172 -17.68 1.90 -10.25
CA GLU A 172 -16.89 3.13 -10.18
C GLU A 172 -17.36 4.05 -9.04
N ILE A 173 -18.68 4.17 -8.84
CA ILE A 173 -19.26 4.95 -7.74
C ILE A 173 -18.88 4.32 -6.40
N LEU A 174 -19.01 3.00 -6.30
CA LEU A 174 -18.65 2.25 -5.09
C LEU A 174 -17.15 2.33 -4.82
N GLN A 175 -16.30 2.15 -5.85
CA GLN A 175 -14.86 2.29 -5.74
C GLN A 175 -14.47 3.66 -5.18
N ARG A 176 -15.02 4.73 -5.76
CA ARG A 176 -14.73 6.09 -5.32
C ARG A 176 -15.14 6.30 -3.86
N ARG A 177 -16.31 5.80 -3.46
CA ARG A 177 -16.77 5.88 -2.06
C ARG A 177 -15.84 5.13 -1.13
N VAL A 178 -15.40 3.92 -1.49
CA VAL A 178 -14.45 3.14 -0.68
C VAL A 178 -13.11 3.86 -0.56
N MET A 179 -12.60 4.45 -1.65
CA MET A 179 -11.37 5.26 -1.59
C MET A 179 -11.52 6.45 -0.64
N GLU A 180 -12.60 7.23 -0.77
CA GLU A 180 -12.81 8.47 0.00
C GLU A 180 -13.15 8.19 1.48
N GLN A 181 -13.94 7.17 1.76
CA GLN A 181 -14.45 6.90 3.12
C GLN A 181 -13.63 5.87 3.90
N ALA A 182 -12.75 5.13 3.25
CA ALA A 182 -11.95 4.10 3.90
C ALA A 182 -10.46 4.15 3.50
N GLU A 183 -10.09 3.93 2.24
CA GLU A 183 -8.68 3.72 1.89
C GLU A 183 -7.79 4.91 2.24
N TRP A 184 -8.21 6.14 1.88
CA TRP A 184 -7.42 7.37 2.10
C TRP A 184 -7.35 7.81 3.57
N ILE A 185 -8.13 7.15 4.42
CA ILE A 185 -8.12 7.36 5.88
C ILE A 185 -7.28 6.27 6.55
N LEU A 186 -7.59 5.01 6.25
CA LEU A 186 -6.97 3.87 6.93
C LEU A 186 -5.47 3.72 6.63
N LEU A 187 -5.07 3.93 5.36
CA LEU A 187 -3.68 3.70 4.99
C LEU A 187 -2.71 4.67 5.68
N PRO A 188 -2.98 5.99 5.75
CA PRO A 188 -2.19 6.91 6.57
C PRO A 188 -2.18 6.56 8.07
N GLN A 189 -3.33 6.16 8.63
CA GLN A 189 -3.41 5.76 10.04
C GLN A 189 -2.56 4.52 10.32
N ALA A 190 -2.63 3.52 9.44
CA ALA A 190 -1.82 2.31 9.56
C ALA A 190 -0.31 2.62 9.42
N ALA A 191 0.04 3.49 8.47
CA ALA A 191 1.42 3.94 8.29
C ALA A 191 1.96 4.61 9.55
N GLU A 192 1.18 5.48 10.20
CA GLU A 192 1.56 6.13 11.46
C GLU A 192 1.71 5.11 12.59
N LEU A 193 0.72 4.22 12.77
CA LEU A 193 0.75 3.20 13.84
C LEU A 193 2.01 2.31 13.76
N VAL A 194 2.34 1.83 12.55
CA VAL A 194 3.50 0.95 12.37
C VAL A 194 4.79 1.74 12.44
N SER A 195 4.85 2.96 11.92
CA SER A 195 6.03 3.82 12.05
C SER A 195 6.37 4.13 13.50
N ALA A 196 5.38 4.50 14.30
CA ALA A 196 5.56 4.75 15.74
C ALA A 196 6.01 3.48 16.50
N LYS A 197 5.44 2.32 16.14
CA LYS A 197 5.88 1.03 16.72
C LYS A 197 7.36 0.76 16.42
N LEU A 198 7.78 0.89 15.16
CA LEU A 198 9.18 0.65 14.76
C LEU A 198 10.16 1.61 15.43
N GLN A 199 9.76 2.86 15.70
CA GLN A 199 10.57 3.81 16.48
C GLN A 199 10.74 3.35 17.93
N ASN A 200 9.62 2.97 18.58
CA ASN A 200 9.64 2.52 19.97
C ASN A 200 10.46 1.23 20.16
N ASP A 201 10.45 0.33 19.18
CA ASP A 201 11.21 -0.92 19.27
C ASP A 201 12.72 -0.65 19.18
N LYS A 202 13.18 0.30 18.36
CA LYS A 202 14.59 0.73 18.29
C LYS A 202 15.09 1.34 19.63
N GLU A 203 14.23 2.10 20.31
CA GLU A 203 14.59 2.70 21.60
C GLU A 203 14.80 1.68 22.70
N LYS A 204 14.14 0.54 22.62
CA LYS A 204 14.31 -0.55 23.60
C LYS A 204 15.57 -1.38 23.37
N GLU A 205 16.14 -1.32 22.15
CA GLU A 205 17.34 -2.06 21.75
C GLU A 205 18.63 -1.23 21.99
N THR A 206 18.51 0.06 22.33
CA THR A 206 19.63 1.00 22.59
C THR A 206 19.85 1.21 24.06
#